data_0bd1bdba71d075511e3aa5e72966117d
#
_entry.id   0bd1bdba71d075511e3aa5e72966117d
#
_cell.length_a   1.000
_cell.length_b   1.000
_cell.length_c   1.000
_cell.angle_alpha   90.00
_cell.angle_beta   90.00
_cell.angle_gamma   90.00
#
_symmetry.space_group_name_H-M   'P 1'
#
loop_
_entity.id
_entity.type
_entity.pdbx_description
1 polymer ?
#
loop_
_entity_poly.entity_id
_entity_poly.type
_entity_poly.pdbx_seq_one_letter_code
_entity_poly.pdbx_strand_id
1 'polypeptide(L)'
;DIAHSGKIEELERFAAIWTQVFPGDRRSDGGVVEKLFVTGNHDLAASWVKGDDEYLSRVLFAHKDNPGKVWKRLFNEEFLPIWKKEVKGYTFVGSQWPTGTDDPPVEEWFREHAEELRGSKPFFYLQHAHPKGTCGDGKISYDDGRSTRALAAFGNAVAITGHSHQTLTDESSVWQGSFTSINAGCLRGGGNDRSRKIYDSCWPTYNKKLRLLNRMNPIDTLEGGCCLLIDVFDASLRIRRWSLAYDQPLGEDWCVSLPARTGGAFDNALQRSSSVGPEFSTSAKLEVVVCSVAPKAVAGPALHNKPCVWLKIPRPRTVKSGSRVYDFEISVMEGGKQLLQRTVLANGFNVPEAVADRVSNCLFGRDELPPTGACRFVVRPRNAFGVAGRE
;
A
#
# COMPACT_ATOMS: atom_id res chain seq x y z
N ASP A 1 -4.57 -1.83 10.80
CA ASP A 1 -5.78 -1.24 11.42
C ASP A 1 -6.97 -2.17 11.21
N ILE A 2 -7.71 -2.44 12.28
CA ILE A 2 -8.99 -3.16 12.27
C ILE A 2 -10.13 -2.15 12.22
N ALA A 3 -9.98 -1.04 12.94
CA ALA A 3 -10.92 0.07 13.00
C ALA A 3 -10.43 1.28 12.20
N HIS A 4 -11.34 2.17 11.83
CA HIS A 4 -11.00 3.45 11.17
C HIS A 4 -10.70 4.56 12.18
N SER A 5 -11.40 4.59 13.28
CA SER A 5 -11.33 5.65 14.30
C SER A 5 -10.99 5.13 15.69
N GLY A 6 -10.70 3.83 15.84
CA GLY A 6 -10.44 3.17 17.12
C GLY A 6 -11.67 3.06 18.02
N LYS A 7 -12.86 3.25 17.49
CA LYS A 7 -14.10 3.12 18.25
C LYS A 7 -14.40 1.66 18.58
N ILE A 8 -14.85 1.39 19.78
CA ILE A 8 -15.22 0.04 20.23
C ILE A 8 -16.30 -0.56 19.31
N GLU A 9 -17.26 0.23 18.85
CA GLU A 9 -18.32 -0.18 17.92
C GLU A 9 -17.79 -0.68 16.56
N GLU A 10 -16.69 -0.10 16.06
CA GLU A 10 -16.06 -0.56 14.83
C GLU A 10 -15.40 -1.92 15.03
N LEU A 11 -14.75 -2.13 16.18
CA LEU A 11 -14.17 -3.42 16.57
C LEU A 11 -15.24 -4.48 16.82
N GLU A 12 -16.35 -4.10 17.46
CA GLU A 12 -17.53 -4.98 17.66
C GLU A 12 -18.11 -5.45 16.33
N ARG A 13 -18.21 -4.53 15.36
CA ARG A 13 -18.66 -4.87 14.00
C ARG A 13 -17.72 -5.85 13.32
N PHE A 14 -16.41 -5.63 13.44
CA PHE A 14 -15.42 -6.55 12.89
C PHE A 14 -15.54 -7.94 13.56
N ALA A 15 -15.61 -8.00 14.90
CA ALA A 15 -15.77 -9.24 15.65
C ALA A 15 -17.07 -9.99 15.28
N ALA A 16 -18.16 -9.26 15.07
CA ALA A 16 -19.43 -9.85 14.63
C ALA A 16 -19.30 -10.47 13.22
N ILE A 17 -18.65 -9.78 12.28
CA ILE A 17 -18.39 -10.30 10.93
C ILE A 17 -17.48 -11.54 11.02
N TRP A 18 -16.42 -11.49 11.82
CA TRP A 18 -15.53 -12.63 12.04
C TRP A 18 -16.32 -13.86 12.54
N THR A 19 -17.13 -13.68 13.57
CA THR A 19 -17.95 -14.75 14.15
C THR A 19 -18.99 -15.29 13.17
N GLN A 20 -19.55 -14.44 12.32
CA GLN A 20 -20.46 -14.85 11.25
C GLN A 20 -19.76 -15.72 10.20
N VAL A 21 -18.54 -15.34 9.79
CA VAL A 21 -17.76 -16.05 8.74
C VAL A 21 -17.12 -17.30 9.29
N PHE A 22 -16.62 -17.23 10.54
CA PHE A 22 -15.92 -18.31 11.22
C PHE A 22 -16.53 -18.63 12.59
N PRO A 23 -17.73 -19.25 12.63
CA PRO A 23 -18.38 -19.61 13.90
C PRO A 23 -17.48 -20.50 14.74
N GLY A 24 -17.18 -20.07 15.98
CA GLY A 24 -16.28 -20.79 16.88
C GLY A 24 -14.85 -20.89 16.36
N ASP A 25 -14.39 -19.91 15.58
CA ASP A 25 -13.08 -19.89 14.94
C ASP A 25 -12.81 -21.11 14.04
N ARG A 26 -13.84 -21.52 13.28
CA ARG A 26 -13.75 -22.66 12.36
C ARG A 26 -14.24 -22.32 10.97
N ARG A 27 -13.64 -22.96 9.99
CA ARG A 27 -14.13 -22.99 8.60
C ARG A 27 -15.28 -23.97 8.47
N SER A 28 -16.01 -23.91 7.37
CA SER A 28 -17.10 -24.83 7.03
C SER A 28 -16.69 -26.30 6.97
N ASP A 29 -15.41 -26.59 6.68
CA ASP A 29 -14.83 -27.95 6.68
C ASP A 29 -14.36 -28.40 8.09
N GLY A 30 -14.63 -27.60 9.14
CA GLY A 30 -14.25 -27.87 10.52
C GLY A 30 -12.80 -27.49 10.88
N GLY A 31 -12.01 -27.03 9.92
CA GLY A 31 -10.63 -26.58 10.17
C GLY A 31 -10.58 -25.35 11.07
N VAL A 32 -9.62 -25.31 11.99
CA VAL A 32 -9.39 -24.16 12.90
C VAL A 32 -8.87 -22.97 12.12
N VAL A 33 -9.37 -21.77 12.46
CA VAL A 33 -8.89 -20.48 11.97
C VAL A 33 -8.25 -19.72 13.11
N GLU A 34 -6.96 -19.45 12.99
CA GLU A 34 -6.22 -18.68 13.99
C GLU A 34 -6.32 -17.19 13.73
N LYS A 35 -6.56 -16.43 14.79
CA LYS A 35 -6.55 -14.97 14.77
C LYS A 35 -5.13 -14.47 14.96
N LEU A 36 -4.57 -13.80 13.94
CA LEU A 36 -3.22 -13.24 13.96
C LEU A 36 -3.32 -11.70 13.88
N PHE A 37 -4.04 -11.11 14.83
CA PHE A 37 -4.35 -9.69 14.81
C PHE A 37 -3.25 -8.86 15.46
N VAL A 38 -2.94 -7.73 14.81
CA VAL A 38 -2.14 -6.64 15.37
C VAL A 38 -2.89 -5.33 15.20
N THR A 39 -2.79 -4.47 16.18
CA THR A 39 -3.36 -3.13 16.11
C THR A 39 -2.50 -2.19 15.28
N GLY A 40 -3.13 -1.21 14.66
CA GLY A 40 -2.49 -0.11 13.97
C GLY A 40 -2.80 1.24 14.61
N ASN A 41 -2.32 2.30 13.98
CA ASN A 41 -2.47 3.67 14.51
C ASN A 41 -3.95 4.13 14.55
N HIS A 42 -4.80 3.64 13.66
CA HIS A 42 -6.23 3.98 13.68
C HIS A 42 -6.99 3.26 14.80
N ASP A 43 -6.57 2.07 15.19
CA ASP A 43 -7.15 1.37 16.33
C ASP A 43 -6.88 2.12 17.65
N LEU A 44 -5.80 2.92 17.67
CA LEU A 44 -5.35 3.72 18.79
C LEU A 44 -5.63 5.22 18.62
N ALA A 45 -6.55 5.60 17.78
CA ALA A 45 -6.80 6.97 17.34
C ALA A 45 -7.10 7.98 18.47
N ALA A 46 -7.24 7.53 19.71
CA ALA A 46 -7.42 8.39 20.89
C ALA A 46 -6.34 9.48 21.06
N SER A 47 -5.13 9.26 20.54
CA SER A 47 -4.02 10.22 20.66
C SER A 47 -4.15 11.46 19.77
N TRP A 48 -5.01 11.40 18.73
CA TRP A 48 -5.19 12.49 17.76
C TRP A 48 -6.64 12.86 17.48
N VAL A 49 -7.58 12.09 18.02
CA VAL A 49 -8.99 12.44 17.99
C VAL A 49 -9.30 13.33 19.19
N LYS A 50 -9.61 14.59 18.91
CA LYS A 50 -10.17 15.51 19.90
C LYS A 50 -11.66 15.22 19.99
N GLY A 51 -12.10 14.71 21.13
CA GLY A 51 -13.51 14.45 21.44
C GLY A 51 -13.82 14.86 22.88
N ASP A 52 -15.10 14.96 23.19
CA ASP A 52 -15.57 15.08 24.57
C ASP A 52 -15.39 13.74 25.34
N ASP A 53 -15.67 13.75 26.64
CA ASP A 53 -15.52 12.58 27.51
C ASP A 53 -16.42 11.41 27.06
N GLU A 54 -17.61 11.71 26.51
CA GLU A 54 -18.50 10.69 25.97
C GLU A 54 -17.89 10.00 24.75
N TYR A 55 -17.31 10.77 23.82
CA TYR A 55 -16.61 10.24 22.67
C TYR A 55 -15.39 9.40 23.08
N LEU A 56 -14.56 9.92 23.99
CA LEU A 56 -13.36 9.24 24.46
C LEU A 56 -13.67 7.93 25.18
N SER A 57 -14.79 7.84 25.89
CA SER A 57 -15.22 6.59 26.54
C SER A 57 -15.53 5.45 25.56
N ARG A 58 -15.78 5.78 24.29
CA ARG A 58 -16.09 4.83 23.20
C ARG A 58 -14.87 4.42 22.38
N VAL A 59 -13.67 4.91 22.72
CA VAL A 59 -12.42 4.60 22.02
C VAL A 59 -11.63 3.56 22.79
N LEU A 60 -11.06 2.58 22.09
CA LEU A 60 -10.39 1.42 22.69
C LEU A 60 -9.34 1.80 23.77
N PHE A 61 -8.58 2.86 23.52
CA PHE A 61 -7.44 3.26 24.36
C PHE A 61 -7.68 4.52 25.20
N ALA A 62 -8.89 5.06 25.23
CA ALA A 62 -9.22 6.20 26.07
C ALA A 62 -9.18 5.90 27.57
N HIS A 63 -9.37 4.66 27.95
CA HIS A 63 -9.33 4.19 29.34
C HIS A 63 -8.16 3.23 29.54
N LYS A 64 -7.36 3.47 30.56
CA LYS A 64 -6.17 2.70 30.93
C LYS A 64 -6.37 1.17 30.95
N ASP A 65 -7.56 0.70 31.33
CA ASP A 65 -7.90 -0.72 31.45
C ASP A 65 -8.69 -1.29 30.28
N ASN A 66 -9.05 -0.46 29.30
CA ASN A 66 -9.97 -0.86 28.24
C ASN A 66 -9.37 -1.79 27.17
N PRO A 67 -8.11 -1.61 26.70
CA PRO A 67 -7.61 -2.43 25.60
C PRO A 67 -7.70 -3.91 25.90
N GLY A 68 -7.20 -4.36 27.03
CA GLY A 68 -7.20 -5.77 27.41
C GLY A 68 -8.61 -6.32 27.59
N LYS A 69 -9.48 -5.61 28.30
CA LYS A 69 -10.86 -6.05 28.57
C LYS A 69 -11.69 -6.12 27.28
N VAL A 70 -11.59 -5.09 26.43
CA VAL A 70 -12.33 -5.04 25.16
C VAL A 70 -11.81 -6.11 24.21
N TRP A 71 -10.50 -6.25 24.08
CA TRP A 71 -9.87 -7.27 23.24
C TRP A 71 -10.28 -8.68 23.64
N LYS A 72 -10.18 -8.98 24.96
CA LYS A 72 -10.60 -10.28 25.51
C LYS A 72 -12.08 -10.57 25.25
N ARG A 73 -12.94 -9.58 25.44
CA ARG A 73 -14.37 -9.72 25.21
C ARG A 73 -14.70 -9.99 23.73
N LEU A 74 -14.04 -9.26 22.82
CA LEU A 74 -14.34 -9.32 21.38
C LEU A 74 -13.71 -10.50 20.68
N PHE A 75 -12.46 -10.81 21.02
CA PHE A 75 -11.66 -11.78 20.29
C PHE A 75 -11.33 -13.04 21.09
N ASN A 76 -11.68 -13.07 22.38
CA ASN A 76 -11.30 -14.12 23.34
C ASN A 76 -9.78 -14.34 23.43
N GLU A 77 -8.99 -13.27 23.28
CA GLU A 77 -7.53 -13.28 23.32
C GLU A 77 -6.99 -12.26 24.32
N GLU A 78 -5.81 -12.51 24.87
CA GLU A 78 -5.10 -11.52 25.68
C GLU A 78 -4.50 -10.42 24.79
N PHE A 79 -4.55 -9.17 25.25
CA PHE A 79 -3.88 -8.05 24.61
C PHE A 79 -2.46 -7.93 25.14
N LEU A 80 -1.50 -8.50 24.42
CA LEU A 80 -0.09 -8.45 24.78
C LEU A 80 0.65 -7.50 23.84
N PRO A 81 1.59 -6.67 24.33
CA PRO A 81 2.41 -5.80 23.47
C PRO A 81 3.14 -6.57 22.36
N ILE A 82 3.65 -7.74 22.69
CA ILE A 82 4.17 -8.73 21.75
C ILE A 82 3.54 -10.08 22.10
N TRP A 83 3.00 -10.76 21.09
CA TRP A 83 2.45 -12.10 21.25
C TRP A 83 3.16 -13.10 20.34
N LYS A 84 3.17 -14.38 20.72
CA LYS A 84 3.69 -15.49 19.92
C LYS A 84 2.63 -16.59 19.83
N LYS A 85 2.44 -17.14 18.64
CA LYS A 85 1.55 -18.28 18.35
C LYS A 85 2.22 -19.28 17.42
N GLU A 86 1.90 -20.55 17.60
CA GLU A 86 2.30 -21.63 16.70
C GLU A 86 1.09 -22.06 15.86
N VAL A 87 1.21 -21.96 14.54
CA VAL A 87 0.15 -22.35 13.61
C VAL A 87 0.71 -23.35 12.60
N LYS A 88 0.21 -24.57 12.63
CA LYS A 88 0.66 -25.66 11.74
C LYS A 88 2.19 -25.86 11.77
N GLY A 89 2.81 -25.64 12.92
CA GLY A 89 4.24 -25.77 13.13
C GLY A 89 5.08 -24.64 12.55
N TYR A 90 4.50 -23.47 12.28
CA TYR A 90 5.19 -22.23 11.99
C TYR A 90 4.95 -21.21 13.11
N THR A 91 6.00 -20.51 13.50
CA THR A 91 5.93 -19.49 14.54
C THR A 91 5.45 -18.17 13.94
N PHE A 92 4.46 -17.58 14.60
CA PHE A 92 3.95 -16.24 14.32
C PHE A 92 4.17 -15.34 15.54
N VAL A 93 4.76 -14.18 15.32
CA VAL A 93 5.00 -13.17 16.33
C VAL A 93 4.30 -11.88 15.89
N GLY A 94 3.48 -11.29 16.75
CA GLY A 94 2.83 -10.03 16.45
C GLY A 94 3.21 -8.95 17.45
N SER A 95 3.46 -7.75 16.97
CA SER A 95 3.70 -6.57 17.77
C SER A 95 2.56 -5.57 17.59
N GLN A 96 1.95 -5.16 18.70
CA GLN A 96 0.90 -4.15 18.70
C GLN A 96 1.49 -2.78 18.37
N TRP A 97 0.67 -1.89 17.83
CA TRP A 97 1.07 -0.50 17.64
C TRP A 97 1.38 0.15 19.00
N PRO A 98 2.41 1.02 19.08
CA PRO A 98 2.76 1.69 20.33
C PRO A 98 1.61 2.46 20.96
N THR A 99 1.39 2.29 22.26
CA THR A 99 0.35 2.97 23.03
C THR A 99 0.91 4.11 23.88
N GLY A 100 1.51 5.11 23.25
CA GLY A 100 2.12 6.24 23.96
C GLY A 100 3.58 5.98 24.34
N THR A 101 3.93 6.02 25.66
CA THR A 101 5.31 5.87 26.12
C THR A 101 5.81 4.43 26.15
N ASP A 102 4.91 3.45 26.08
CA ASP A 102 5.24 2.04 26.21
C ASP A 102 5.34 1.36 24.83
N ASP A 103 6.41 1.66 24.12
CA ASP A 103 6.73 0.95 22.89
C ASP A 103 7.00 -0.53 23.18
N PRO A 104 6.48 -1.47 22.37
CA PRO A 104 6.83 -2.88 22.50
C PRO A 104 8.36 -3.07 22.43
N PRO A 105 8.97 -3.83 23.35
CA PRO A 105 10.43 -4.04 23.38
C PRO A 105 10.87 -5.05 22.30
N VAL A 106 10.66 -4.72 21.03
CA VAL A 106 10.83 -5.63 19.87
C VAL A 106 12.27 -6.15 19.78
N GLU A 107 13.28 -5.27 19.88
CA GLU A 107 14.70 -5.69 19.78
C GLU A 107 15.11 -6.63 20.92
N GLU A 108 14.64 -6.34 22.14
CA GLU A 108 14.91 -7.16 23.32
C GLU A 108 14.22 -8.52 23.20
N TRP A 109 12.95 -8.54 22.83
CA TRP A 109 12.17 -9.75 22.65
C TRP A 109 12.82 -10.68 21.62
N PHE A 110 13.22 -10.18 20.44
CA PHE A 110 13.89 -10.98 19.42
C PHE A 110 15.27 -11.47 19.83
N ARG A 111 16.00 -10.71 20.66
CA ARG A 111 17.27 -11.14 21.22
C ARG A 111 17.08 -12.31 22.20
N GLU A 112 16.07 -12.26 23.07
CA GLU A 112 15.77 -13.29 24.05
C GLU A 112 15.29 -14.59 23.42
N HIS A 113 14.56 -14.50 22.28
CA HIS A 113 14.01 -15.66 21.56
C HIS A 113 14.86 -16.09 20.36
N ALA A 114 16.08 -15.58 20.23
CA ALA A 114 16.89 -15.76 19.03
C ALA A 114 17.20 -17.23 18.73
N GLU A 115 17.49 -18.03 19.73
CA GLU A 115 17.84 -19.46 19.54
C GLU A 115 16.68 -20.28 19.00
N GLU A 116 15.44 -20.01 19.45
CA GLU A 116 14.27 -20.73 18.98
C GLU A 116 13.82 -20.30 17.58
N LEU A 117 14.12 -19.05 17.18
CA LEU A 117 13.69 -18.50 15.90
C LEU A 117 14.68 -18.74 14.77
N ARG A 118 15.96 -19.01 15.09
CA ARG A 118 16.97 -19.35 14.10
C ARG A 118 16.73 -20.74 13.52
N GLY A 119 16.77 -20.83 12.20
CA GLY A 119 16.61 -22.11 11.52
C GLY A 119 16.38 -21.95 10.02
N SER A 120 16.12 -23.05 9.35
CA SER A 120 15.75 -23.07 7.92
C SER A 120 14.26 -22.81 7.70
N LYS A 121 13.43 -23.10 8.71
CA LYS A 121 11.99 -22.94 8.64
C LYS A 121 11.62 -21.45 8.82
N PRO A 122 10.72 -20.89 7.99
CA PRO A 122 10.31 -19.52 8.16
C PRO A 122 9.51 -19.30 9.45
N PHE A 123 9.68 -18.12 10.04
CA PHE A 123 8.75 -17.58 11.01
C PHE A 123 8.19 -16.23 10.51
N PHE A 124 7.04 -15.86 11.02
CA PHE A 124 6.30 -14.69 10.55
C PHE A 124 6.25 -13.63 11.64
N TYR A 125 6.56 -12.40 11.26
CA TYR A 125 6.43 -11.24 12.13
C TYR A 125 5.37 -10.28 11.60
N LEU A 126 4.36 -9.99 12.42
CA LEU A 126 3.26 -9.10 12.08
C LEU A 126 3.37 -7.79 12.85
N GLN A 127 3.38 -6.69 12.14
CA GLN A 127 3.24 -5.34 12.70
C GLN A 127 2.52 -4.44 11.70
N HIS A 128 2.01 -3.31 12.16
CA HIS A 128 1.24 -2.43 11.29
C HIS A 128 2.11 -1.68 10.27
N ALA A 129 3.18 -0.98 10.70
CA ALA A 129 4.06 -0.25 9.79
C ALA A 129 5.12 -1.15 9.13
N HIS A 130 5.60 -0.76 7.95
CA HIS A 130 6.73 -1.47 7.32
C HIS A 130 8.01 -1.27 8.12
N PRO A 131 8.84 -2.31 8.30
CA PRO A 131 10.22 -2.15 8.75
C PRO A 131 10.95 -1.14 7.86
N LYS A 132 11.67 -0.21 8.49
CA LYS A 132 12.34 0.89 7.77
C LYS A 132 13.27 0.38 6.69
N GLY A 133 13.17 0.96 5.50
CA GLY A 133 14.04 0.65 4.35
C GLY A 133 13.60 -0.58 3.56
N THR A 134 12.38 -1.10 3.74
CA THR A 134 11.89 -2.32 3.06
C THR A 134 10.89 -2.02 1.94
N CYS A 135 9.62 -2.39 2.10
CA CYS A 135 8.58 -2.20 1.09
C CYS A 135 8.46 -0.75 0.61
N GLY A 136 7.86 -0.55 -0.56
CA GLY A 136 7.69 0.77 -1.15
C GLY A 136 9.03 1.41 -1.55
N ASP A 137 9.98 0.60 -2.00
CA ASP A 137 11.33 1.04 -2.37
C ASP A 137 12.07 1.73 -1.21
N GLY A 138 11.78 1.31 0.03
CA GLY A 138 12.36 1.86 1.25
C GLY A 138 11.93 3.30 1.59
N LYS A 139 10.98 3.86 0.84
CA LYS A 139 10.58 5.28 0.98
C LYS A 139 9.39 5.49 1.88
N ILE A 140 8.64 4.42 2.16
CA ILE A 140 7.46 4.45 3.00
C ILE A 140 7.74 3.68 4.27
N SER A 141 8.01 4.37 5.35
CA SER A 141 8.11 3.74 6.67
C SER A 141 7.74 4.74 7.75
N TYR A 142 6.92 4.27 8.68
CA TYR A 142 6.69 4.96 9.95
C TYR A 142 7.39 4.23 11.11
N ASP A 143 8.07 3.13 10.81
CA ASP A 143 8.94 2.42 11.74
C ASP A 143 10.26 3.20 11.93
N ASP A 144 10.73 3.30 13.15
CA ASP A 144 11.98 3.99 13.50
C ASP A 144 13.24 3.16 13.20
N GLY A 145 13.07 1.94 12.70
CA GLY A 145 14.14 1.00 12.36
C GLY A 145 14.39 -0.08 13.40
N ARG A 146 13.68 -0.09 14.54
CA ARG A 146 13.81 -1.15 15.56
C ARG A 146 13.49 -2.53 14.97
N SER A 147 12.38 -2.67 14.27
CA SER A 147 12.01 -3.94 13.62
C SER A 147 13.02 -4.36 12.57
N THR A 148 13.55 -3.42 11.79
CA THR A 148 14.61 -3.73 10.81
C THR A 148 15.86 -4.27 11.48
N ARG A 149 16.31 -3.65 12.59
CA ARG A 149 17.49 -4.13 13.34
C ARG A 149 17.22 -5.47 14.01
N ALA A 150 16.05 -5.65 14.60
CA ALA A 150 15.66 -6.91 15.23
C ALA A 150 15.64 -8.08 14.25
N LEU A 151 15.04 -7.88 13.07
CA LEU A 151 14.88 -8.93 12.07
C LEU A 151 16.12 -9.19 11.22
N ALA A 152 17.08 -8.27 11.20
CA ALA A 152 18.28 -8.38 10.35
C ALA A 152 19.13 -9.64 10.63
N ALA A 153 19.02 -10.22 11.82
CA ALA A 153 19.73 -11.44 12.23
C ALA A 153 19.06 -12.76 11.74
N PHE A 154 17.88 -12.65 11.08
CA PHE A 154 17.05 -13.80 10.77
C PHE A 154 16.68 -13.86 9.29
N GLY A 155 17.49 -14.51 8.47
CA GLY A 155 17.20 -14.68 7.04
C GLY A 155 15.88 -15.44 6.77
N ASN A 156 15.42 -16.24 7.71
CA ASN A 156 14.16 -16.98 7.68
C ASN A 156 12.95 -16.13 8.15
N ALA A 157 13.14 -14.89 8.58
CA ALA A 157 12.03 -14.02 8.99
C ALA A 157 11.23 -13.50 7.80
N VAL A 158 9.90 -13.45 7.96
CA VAL A 158 8.96 -12.87 7.02
C VAL A 158 8.09 -11.86 7.76
N ALA A 159 8.35 -10.56 7.54
CA ALA A 159 7.51 -9.49 8.08
C ALA A 159 6.30 -9.26 7.17
N ILE A 160 5.09 -9.25 7.74
CA ILE A 160 3.83 -8.95 7.04
C ILE A 160 3.25 -7.66 7.66
N THR A 161 3.01 -6.66 6.83
CA THR A 161 2.73 -5.29 7.29
C THR A 161 1.64 -4.61 6.46
N GLY A 162 1.10 -3.50 6.95
CA GLY A 162 0.08 -2.70 6.29
C GLY A 162 0.41 -1.20 6.26
N HIS A 163 -0.47 -0.36 6.80
CA HIS A 163 -0.31 1.08 7.06
C HIS A 163 -0.19 2.00 5.84
N SER A 164 0.61 1.64 4.86
CA SER A 164 0.88 2.50 3.70
C SER A 164 -0.31 2.63 2.75
N HIS A 165 -1.26 1.70 2.80
CA HIS A 165 -2.35 1.53 1.82
C HIS A 165 -1.82 1.40 0.38
N GLN A 166 -0.56 0.97 0.22
CA GLN A 166 0.04 0.77 -1.09
C GLN A 166 -0.69 -0.36 -1.80
N THR A 167 -0.92 -0.17 -3.09
CA THR A 167 -1.60 -1.20 -3.89
C THR A 167 -0.73 -2.44 -4.09
N LEU A 168 -1.38 -3.60 -4.17
CA LEU A 168 -0.70 -4.86 -4.48
C LEU A 168 -0.38 -5.04 -5.98
N THR A 169 -0.69 -4.06 -6.81
CA THR A 169 -0.18 -3.97 -8.18
C THR A 169 1.23 -3.38 -8.24
N ASP A 170 1.75 -2.87 -7.12
CA ASP A 170 3.10 -2.37 -7.00
C ASP A 170 4.05 -3.49 -6.61
N GLU A 171 4.98 -3.81 -7.51
CA GLU A 171 5.95 -4.90 -7.33
C GLU A 171 6.91 -4.65 -6.15
N SER A 172 7.08 -3.39 -5.70
CA SER A 172 7.86 -3.06 -4.51
C SER A 172 7.15 -3.37 -3.19
N SER A 173 5.94 -3.95 -3.24
CA SER A 173 5.22 -4.45 -2.07
C SER A 173 5.87 -5.68 -1.43
N VAL A 174 6.78 -6.35 -2.12
CA VAL A 174 7.66 -7.39 -1.56
C VAL A 174 9.10 -6.94 -1.64
N TRP A 175 9.81 -7.08 -0.55
CA TRP A 175 11.24 -6.78 -0.45
C TRP A 175 11.98 -7.93 0.21
N GLN A 176 13.18 -8.22 -0.30
CA GLN A 176 14.13 -9.15 0.31
C GLN A 176 15.51 -8.51 0.46
N GLY A 177 16.06 -8.59 1.65
CA GLY A 177 17.42 -8.22 2.00
C GLY A 177 17.96 -9.21 3.03
N SER A 178 18.22 -8.75 4.26
CA SER A 178 18.57 -9.65 5.38
C SER A 178 17.40 -10.50 5.86
N PHE A 179 16.17 -10.09 5.57
CA PHE A 179 14.91 -10.83 5.81
C PHE A 179 13.93 -10.52 4.68
N THR A 180 12.72 -11.09 4.73
CA THR A 180 11.65 -10.77 3.78
C THR A 180 10.65 -9.82 4.42
N SER A 181 10.21 -8.78 3.69
CA SER A 181 9.12 -7.91 4.09
C SER A 181 8.04 -7.85 3.02
N ILE A 182 6.77 -7.92 3.43
CA ILE A 182 5.61 -7.98 2.56
C ILE A 182 4.60 -6.94 3.02
N ASN A 183 4.17 -6.07 2.10
CA ASN A 183 3.01 -5.22 2.28
C ASN A 183 1.75 -6.01 1.97
N ALA A 184 0.83 -6.12 2.93
CA ALA A 184 -0.43 -6.86 2.78
C ALA A 184 -1.53 -6.07 2.03
N GLY A 185 -1.25 -4.84 1.63
CA GLY A 185 -2.24 -3.98 0.99
C GLY A 185 -3.23 -3.37 1.98
N CYS A 186 -4.46 -3.16 1.52
CA CYS A 186 -5.53 -2.59 2.32
C CYS A 186 -6.88 -3.12 1.85
N LEU A 187 -7.74 -3.51 2.79
CA LEU A 187 -9.10 -3.97 2.47
C LEU A 187 -9.98 -2.82 1.94
N ARG A 188 -9.65 -1.58 2.30
CA ARG A 188 -10.31 -0.37 1.84
C ARG A 188 -9.28 0.73 1.57
N GLY A 189 -9.33 1.36 0.41
CA GLY A 189 -8.47 2.50 0.11
C GLY A 189 -7.08 2.14 -0.42
N GLY A 190 -6.94 0.96 -0.99
CA GLY A 190 -5.73 0.58 -1.72
C GLY A 190 -5.49 1.49 -2.92
N GLY A 191 -4.26 1.91 -3.13
CA GLY A 191 -3.89 2.79 -4.23
C GLY A 191 -3.21 4.09 -3.79
N ASN A 192 -2.84 4.17 -2.53
CA ASN A 192 -2.05 5.27 -2.04
C ASN A 192 -0.57 5.04 -2.39
N ASP A 193 0.03 5.93 -3.16
CA ASP A 193 1.47 5.95 -3.37
C ASP A 193 2.09 7.17 -2.69
N ARG A 194 2.78 6.93 -1.58
CA ARG A 194 3.55 7.96 -0.87
C ARG A 194 5.03 7.96 -1.28
N SER A 195 5.47 6.97 -2.06
CA SER A 195 6.87 6.81 -2.44
C SER A 195 7.32 7.81 -3.51
N ARG A 196 6.37 8.44 -4.22
CA ARG A 196 6.61 9.33 -5.34
C ARG A 196 6.00 10.70 -5.12
N LYS A 197 6.62 11.72 -5.69
CA LYS A 197 6.02 13.05 -5.81
C LYS A 197 4.97 13.01 -6.93
N ILE A 198 3.74 12.69 -6.58
CA ILE A 198 2.63 12.63 -7.50
C ILE A 198 1.89 13.96 -7.43
N TYR A 199 1.68 14.57 -8.60
CA TYR A 199 0.93 15.81 -8.73
C TYR A 199 -0.56 15.59 -8.42
N ASP A 200 -1.06 14.46 -8.85
CA ASP A 200 -2.41 13.98 -8.62
C ASP A 200 -2.41 12.98 -7.46
N SER A 201 -2.53 13.49 -6.24
CA SER A 201 -2.55 12.63 -5.07
C SER A 201 -3.95 12.08 -4.82
N CYS A 202 -4.05 10.75 -4.74
CA CYS A 202 -5.26 10.05 -4.32
C CYS A 202 -5.67 10.29 -2.86
N TRP A 203 -4.80 10.91 -2.06
CA TRP A 203 -5.12 11.29 -0.69
C TRP A 203 -5.63 12.73 -0.58
N PRO A 204 -6.94 12.93 -0.60
CA PRO A 204 -7.49 14.28 -0.46
C PRO A 204 -7.28 14.90 0.91
N THR A 205 -6.84 14.14 1.92
CA THR A 205 -6.80 14.57 3.32
C THR A 205 -5.46 15.15 3.78
N TYR A 206 -4.34 14.73 3.19
CA TYR A 206 -3.01 15.10 3.72
C TYR A 206 -2.44 16.41 3.20
N ASN A 207 -2.86 16.86 2.04
CA ASN A 207 -2.40 18.13 1.51
C ASN A 207 -3.57 18.98 1.03
N LYS A 208 -3.99 19.95 1.84
CA LYS A 208 -5.09 20.85 1.50
C LYS A 208 -4.86 21.58 0.16
N LYS A 209 -3.61 21.84 -0.24
CA LYS A 209 -3.28 22.42 -1.54
C LYS A 209 -3.43 21.42 -2.69
N LEU A 210 -2.97 20.19 -2.51
CA LEU A 210 -3.12 19.12 -3.51
C LEU A 210 -4.57 18.63 -3.60
N ARG A 211 -5.30 18.62 -2.50
CA ARG A 211 -6.75 18.34 -2.46
C ARG A 211 -7.56 19.26 -3.37
N LEU A 212 -7.06 20.48 -3.59
CA LEU A 212 -7.70 21.48 -4.45
C LEU A 212 -7.28 21.32 -5.91
N LEU A 213 -6.21 20.57 -6.19
CA LEU A 213 -5.58 20.70 -7.48
C LEU A 213 -6.16 19.76 -8.52
N ASN A 214 -6.46 18.49 -8.28
CA ASN A 214 -6.96 17.66 -9.38
C ASN A 214 -7.42 16.27 -8.94
N ARG A 215 -8.61 15.88 -9.34
CA ARG A 215 -9.04 14.49 -9.48
C ARG A 215 -9.00 14.09 -10.95
N MET A 216 -7.83 14.14 -11.56
CA MET A 216 -7.71 13.86 -12.98
C MET A 216 -7.95 12.38 -13.30
N ASN A 217 -7.50 11.52 -12.38
CA ASN A 217 -7.70 10.07 -12.43
C ASN A 217 -8.24 9.66 -11.06
N PRO A 218 -9.55 9.75 -10.84
CA PRO A 218 -10.13 9.43 -9.54
C PRO A 218 -9.84 7.98 -9.20
N ILE A 219 -9.29 7.78 -7.99
CA ILE A 219 -9.11 6.45 -7.43
C ILE A 219 -10.33 6.20 -6.57
N ASP A 220 -11.17 5.28 -6.99
CA ASP A 220 -12.19 4.76 -6.10
C ASP A 220 -11.50 3.90 -5.05
N THR A 221 -11.59 4.35 -3.80
CA THR A 221 -11.00 3.64 -2.67
C THR A 221 -11.66 2.28 -2.42
N LEU A 222 -12.89 2.08 -2.85
CA LEU A 222 -13.58 0.78 -2.75
C LEU A 222 -13.07 -0.19 -3.81
N GLU A 223 -12.80 0.29 -5.03
CA GLU A 223 -12.22 -0.53 -6.09
C GLU A 223 -10.78 -0.98 -5.79
N GLY A 224 -10.04 -0.22 -4.99
CA GLY A 224 -8.66 -0.54 -4.59
C GLY A 224 -8.54 -1.53 -3.44
N GLY A 225 -9.64 -2.05 -2.90
CA GLY A 225 -9.61 -3.06 -1.83
C GLY A 225 -8.91 -4.34 -2.29
N CYS A 226 -7.91 -4.79 -1.52
CA CYS A 226 -7.10 -5.93 -1.88
C CYS A 226 -6.62 -6.73 -0.66
N CYS A 227 -6.27 -7.99 -0.90
CA CYS A 227 -5.67 -8.88 0.09
C CYS A 227 -4.63 -9.81 -0.53
N LEU A 228 -3.87 -10.48 0.31
CA LEU A 228 -2.94 -11.52 -0.05
C LEU A 228 -3.47 -12.90 0.37
N LEU A 229 -3.27 -13.88 -0.48
CA LEU A 229 -3.39 -15.29 -0.15
C LEU A 229 -1.99 -15.90 -0.19
N ILE A 230 -1.48 -16.32 0.96
CA ILE A 230 -0.09 -16.79 1.10
C ILE A 230 -0.08 -18.29 1.38
N ASP A 231 0.46 -19.05 0.44
CA ASP A 231 0.77 -20.46 0.63
C ASP A 231 2.20 -20.55 1.19
N VAL A 232 2.36 -21.21 2.32
CA VAL A 232 3.64 -21.33 3.05
C VAL A 232 4.23 -22.70 2.83
N PHE A 233 5.50 -22.73 2.40
CA PHE A 233 6.32 -23.94 2.27
C PHE A 233 7.61 -23.74 3.09
N ASP A 234 8.32 -24.80 3.40
CA ASP A 234 9.53 -24.72 4.24
C ASP A 234 10.63 -23.84 3.64
N ALA A 235 10.73 -23.75 2.32
CA ALA A 235 11.77 -22.99 1.63
C ALA A 235 11.23 -21.88 0.70
N SER A 236 9.93 -21.60 0.72
CA SER A 236 9.35 -20.58 -0.16
C SER A 236 7.96 -20.14 0.27
N LEU A 237 7.53 -19.02 -0.26
CA LEU A 237 6.15 -18.54 -0.21
C LEU A 237 5.63 -18.39 -1.62
N ARG A 238 4.37 -18.73 -1.83
CA ARG A 238 3.60 -18.35 -3.01
C ARG A 238 2.56 -17.33 -2.57
N ILE A 239 2.63 -16.13 -3.11
CA ILE A 239 1.79 -15.00 -2.68
C ILE A 239 0.91 -14.59 -3.84
N ARG A 240 -0.39 -14.85 -3.72
CA ARG A 240 -1.40 -14.42 -4.67
C ARG A 240 -1.98 -13.08 -4.24
N ARG A 241 -2.03 -12.14 -5.16
CA ARG A 241 -2.53 -10.79 -4.96
C ARG A 241 -3.97 -10.69 -5.48
N TRP A 242 -4.92 -10.39 -4.63
CA TRP A 242 -6.34 -10.47 -4.97
C TRP A 242 -7.06 -9.14 -4.81
N SER A 243 -7.84 -8.76 -5.81
CA SER A 243 -8.77 -7.64 -5.75
C SER A 243 -10.08 -8.11 -5.15
N LEU A 244 -10.51 -7.46 -4.07
CA LEU A 244 -11.78 -7.77 -3.42
C LEU A 244 -12.98 -7.21 -4.20
N ALA A 245 -12.81 -6.07 -4.86
CA ALA A 245 -13.90 -5.44 -5.60
C ALA A 245 -14.25 -6.17 -6.88
N TYR A 246 -13.26 -6.77 -7.54
CA TYR A 246 -13.42 -7.43 -8.84
C TYR A 246 -13.37 -8.95 -8.76
N ASP A 247 -13.04 -9.51 -7.60
CA ASP A 247 -12.84 -10.95 -7.39
C ASP A 247 -11.86 -11.56 -8.42
N GLN A 248 -10.73 -10.88 -8.63
CA GLN A 248 -9.72 -11.22 -9.64
C GLN A 248 -8.30 -11.00 -9.13
N PRO A 249 -7.29 -11.70 -9.69
CA PRO A 249 -5.90 -11.43 -9.38
C PRO A 249 -5.48 -10.03 -9.85
N LEU A 250 -4.64 -9.38 -9.04
CA LEU A 250 -4.06 -8.06 -9.35
C LEU A 250 -2.79 -8.13 -10.19
N GLY A 251 -2.26 -9.31 -10.41
CA GLY A 251 -1.06 -9.57 -11.18
C GLY A 251 -0.61 -11.01 -11.00
N GLU A 252 0.58 -11.34 -11.50
CA GLU A 252 1.18 -12.66 -11.30
C GLU A 252 1.52 -12.91 -9.83
N ASP A 253 1.57 -14.17 -9.44
CA ASP A 253 1.96 -14.57 -8.10
C ASP A 253 3.42 -14.19 -7.83
N TRP A 254 3.69 -13.72 -6.61
CA TRP A 254 5.05 -13.58 -6.14
C TRP A 254 5.51 -14.91 -5.54
N CYS A 255 6.56 -15.50 -6.12
CA CYS A 255 7.21 -16.69 -5.62
C CYS A 255 8.51 -16.30 -4.89
N VAL A 256 8.46 -16.32 -3.56
CA VAL A 256 9.53 -15.83 -2.70
C VAL A 256 10.32 -17.01 -2.14
N SER A 257 11.60 -17.11 -2.48
CA SER A 257 12.50 -18.14 -1.92
C SER A 257 12.96 -17.74 -0.51
N LEU A 258 13.06 -18.71 0.38
CA LEU A 258 13.54 -18.56 1.75
C LEU A 258 14.71 -19.51 2.02
N PRO A 259 15.66 -19.14 2.89
CA PRO A 259 15.76 -17.86 3.58
C PRO A 259 16.06 -16.69 2.63
N ALA A 260 15.72 -15.49 3.07
CA ALA A 260 16.05 -14.26 2.35
C ALA A 260 17.58 -14.10 2.19
N ARG A 261 17.99 -13.55 1.06
CA ARG A 261 19.41 -13.24 0.76
C ARG A 261 19.50 -11.87 0.14
N THR A 262 20.48 -11.10 0.55
CA THR A 262 20.82 -9.85 -0.12
C THR A 262 21.13 -10.13 -1.60
N GLY A 263 20.57 -9.32 -2.50
CA GLY A 263 20.67 -9.57 -3.93
C GLY A 263 19.73 -10.68 -4.44
N GLY A 264 18.71 -11.06 -3.66
CA GLY A 264 17.66 -11.97 -4.11
C GLY A 264 16.69 -11.32 -5.12
N ALA A 265 15.78 -12.13 -5.65
CA ALA A 265 14.86 -11.71 -6.72
C ALA A 265 13.98 -10.49 -6.35
N PHE A 266 13.76 -10.24 -5.07
CA PHE A 266 12.97 -9.11 -4.56
C PHE A 266 13.85 -8.02 -3.90
N ASP A 267 15.14 -7.98 -4.20
CA ASP A 267 15.96 -6.79 -3.89
C ASP A 267 15.51 -5.62 -4.77
N ASN A 268 15.13 -4.50 -4.14
CA ASN A 268 14.56 -3.36 -4.87
C ASN A 268 15.52 -2.77 -5.93
N ALA A 269 16.82 -2.78 -5.68
CA ALA A 269 17.81 -2.27 -6.65
C ALA A 269 17.91 -3.19 -7.86
N LEU A 270 17.92 -4.51 -7.63
CA LEU A 270 17.94 -5.51 -8.71
C LEU A 270 16.63 -5.51 -9.49
N GLN A 271 15.48 -5.47 -8.81
CA GLN A 271 14.20 -5.36 -9.48
C GLN A 271 14.15 -4.11 -10.37
N ARG A 272 14.59 -2.96 -9.86
CA ARG A 272 14.64 -1.72 -10.64
C ARG A 272 15.57 -1.85 -11.84
N SER A 273 16.78 -2.33 -11.65
CA SER A 273 17.78 -2.43 -12.74
C SER A 273 17.42 -3.45 -13.80
N SER A 274 16.70 -4.51 -13.44
CA SER A 274 16.25 -5.58 -14.35
C SER A 274 14.85 -5.35 -14.93
N SER A 275 14.11 -4.39 -14.41
CA SER A 275 12.75 -4.12 -14.86
C SER A 275 12.73 -3.39 -16.21
N VAL A 276 11.63 -3.58 -16.93
CA VAL A 276 11.38 -2.92 -18.21
C VAL A 276 10.20 -2.00 -18.02
N GLY A 277 10.24 -0.79 -18.56
CA GLY A 277 9.11 0.13 -18.55
C GLY A 277 7.98 -0.35 -19.47
N PRO A 278 6.76 0.12 -19.25
CA PRO A 278 5.64 -0.12 -20.15
C PRO A 278 5.83 0.62 -21.46
N GLU A 279 5.27 0.13 -22.56
CA GLU A 279 5.47 0.74 -23.89
C GLU A 279 4.15 1.18 -24.52
N PHE A 280 4.14 2.35 -25.13
CA PHE A 280 3.07 2.72 -26.01
C PHE A 280 3.09 1.87 -27.29
N SER A 281 1.92 1.52 -27.81
CA SER A 281 1.85 0.92 -29.14
C SER A 281 2.26 1.97 -30.20
N THR A 282 2.77 1.52 -31.34
CA THR A 282 3.12 2.43 -32.45
C THR A 282 1.94 3.23 -33.00
N SER A 283 0.72 2.76 -32.76
CA SER A 283 -0.53 3.44 -33.11
C SER A 283 -1.08 4.34 -32.01
N ALA A 284 -0.46 4.35 -30.80
CA ALA A 284 -0.92 5.17 -29.70
C ALA A 284 -0.78 6.67 -30.05
N LYS A 285 -1.82 7.43 -29.76
CA LYS A 285 -1.81 8.88 -30.00
C LYS A 285 -2.22 9.59 -28.72
N LEU A 286 -1.41 10.55 -28.31
CA LEU A 286 -1.76 11.51 -27.28
C LEU A 286 -2.83 12.44 -27.88
N GLU A 287 -4.02 12.48 -27.27
CA GLU A 287 -5.04 13.45 -27.63
C GLU A 287 -4.84 14.69 -26.75
N VAL A 288 -4.71 15.84 -27.41
CA VAL A 288 -4.54 17.14 -26.75
C VAL A 288 -5.78 17.99 -27.06
N VAL A 289 -6.53 18.33 -26.02
CA VAL A 289 -7.77 19.10 -26.14
C VAL A 289 -7.60 20.44 -25.47
N VAL A 290 -7.78 21.53 -26.22
CA VAL A 290 -7.82 22.89 -25.65
C VAL A 290 -9.26 23.18 -25.20
N CYS A 291 -9.46 23.40 -23.94
CA CYS A 291 -10.76 23.64 -23.34
C CYS A 291 -10.88 25.11 -22.89
N SER A 292 -11.95 25.79 -23.27
CA SER A 292 -12.32 27.08 -22.70
C SER A 292 -12.76 26.99 -21.25
N VAL A 293 -13.31 25.82 -20.89
CA VAL A 293 -13.70 25.46 -19.52
C VAL A 293 -13.26 24.01 -19.25
N ALA A 294 -12.57 23.81 -18.14
CA ALA A 294 -12.12 22.48 -17.75
C ALA A 294 -13.29 21.51 -17.53
N PRO A 295 -13.23 20.27 -18.09
CA PRO A 295 -14.30 19.28 -17.98
C PRO A 295 -14.51 18.87 -16.51
N LYS A 296 -15.74 18.98 -16.01
CA LYS A 296 -16.09 18.69 -14.61
C LYS A 296 -15.72 17.28 -14.16
N ALA A 297 -15.78 16.31 -15.08
CA ALA A 297 -15.51 14.90 -14.78
C ALA A 297 -14.05 14.64 -14.39
N VAL A 298 -13.11 15.48 -14.87
CA VAL A 298 -11.66 15.29 -14.68
C VAL A 298 -10.99 16.49 -14.04
N ALA A 299 -11.67 17.62 -13.88
CA ALA A 299 -11.13 18.82 -13.28
C ALA A 299 -11.32 18.83 -11.76
N GLY A 300 -10.23 18.98 -11.04
CA GLY A 300 -10.28 19.30 -9.61
C GLY A 300 -10.71 20.78 -9.37
N PRO A 301 -10.99 21.13 -8.10
CA PRO A 301 -11.49 22.48 -7.75
C PRO A 301 -10.60 23.63 -8.25
N ALA A 302 -9.30 23.44 -8.35
CA ALA A 302 -8.37 24.49 -8.78
C ALA A 302 -8.52 24.88 -10.26
N LEU A 303 -8.95 23.94 -11.10
CA LEU A 303 -9.17 24.15 -12.54
C LEU A 303 -10.65 24.29 -12.88
N HIS A 304 -11.54 24.15 -11.91
CA HIS A 304 -12.97 24.26 -12.14
C HIS A 304 -13.30 25.62 -12.77
N ASN A 305 -14.04 25.59 -13.88
CA ASN A 305 -14.43 26.77 -14.67
C ASN A 305 -13.25 27.61 -15.26
N LYS A 306 -12.04 27.03 -15.33
CA LYS A 306 -10.89 27.72 -15.95
C LYS A 306 -10.55 27.13 -17.32
N PRO A 307 -9.95 27.92 -18.22
CA PRO A 307 -9.37 27.40 -19.45
C PRO A 307 -8.22 26.44 -19.14
N CYS A 308 -8.16 25.32 -19.87
CA CYS A 308 -7.11 24.35 -19.68
C CYS A 308 -6.71 23.66 -20.98
N VAL A 309 -5.58 22.96 -20.94
CA VAL A 309 -5.21 21.95 -21.91
C VAL A 309 -5.36 20.59 -21.25
N TRP A 310 -6.16 19.73 -21.87
CA TRP A 310 -6.45 18.38 -21.39
C TRP A 310 -5.73 17.36 -22.27
N LEU A 311 -4.86 16.58 -21.62
CA LEU A 311 -4.19 15.46 -22.24
C LEU A 311 -4.97 14.19 -21.92
N LYS A 312 -5.34 13.44 -22.95
CA LYS A 312 -5.88 12.08 -22.82
C LYS A 312 -4.79 11.10 -23.27
N ILE A 313 -4.23 10.40 -22.29
CA ILE A 313 -3.06 9.55 -22.46
C ILE A 313 -3.55 8.12 -22.63
N PRO A 314 -3.31 7.47 -23.80
CA PRO A 314 -3.70 6.09 -24.02
C PRO A 314 -2.94 5.18 -23.06
N ARG A 315 -3.54 4.04 -22.69
CA ARG A 315 -2.88 3.08 -21.82
C ARG A 315 -1.74 2.39 -22.56
N PRO A 316 -0.53 2.38 -22.03
CA PRO A 316 0.58 1.58 -22.54
C PRO A 316 0.31 0.09 -22.31
N ARG A 317 0.91 -0.75 -23.13
CA ARG A 317 0.89 -2.20 -22.94
C ARG A 317 1.93 -2.62 -21.90
N THR A 318 1.60 -3.65 -21.15
CA THR A 318 2.52 -4.39 -20.31
C THR A 318 3.41 -5.27 -21.20
N VAL A 319 4.72 -5.06 -21.17
CA VAL A 319 5.68 -5.78 -22.04
C VAL A 319 6.04 -7.13 -21.42
N LYS A 320 6.26 -7.16 -20.11
CA LYS A 320 6.51 -8.37 -19.31
C LYS A 320 5.99 -8.19 -17.91
N SER A 321 6.01 -9.25 -17.10
CA SER A 321 5.68 -9.16 -15.67
C SER A 321 6.44 -8.02 -15.00
N GLY A 322 5.74 -7.26 -14.15
CA GLY A 322 6.28 -6.09 -13.47
C GLY A 322 6.44 -4.83 -14.33
N SER A 323 6.15 -4.87 -15.63
CA SER A 323 6.23 -3.70 -16.52
C SER A 323 4.90 -2.97 -16.70
N ARG A 324 3.88 -3.27 -15.90
CA ARG A 324 2.61 -2.57 -15.91
C ARG A 324 2.78 -1.09 -15.68
N VAL A 325 2.02 -0.26 -16.40
CA VAL A 325 2.03 1.18 -16.17
C VAL A 325 1.50 1.49 -14.77
N TYR A 326 2.25 2.28 -14.04
CA TYR A 326 1.93 2.75 -12.71
C TYR A 326 1.64 4.25 -12.70
N ASP A 327 2.50 5.02 -13.36
CA ASP A 327 2.33 6.46 -13.52
C ASP A 327 2.86 6.96 -14.87
N PHE A 328 2.61 8.22 -15.14
CA PHE A 328 3.15 8.95 -16.28
C PHE A 328 3.97 10.14 -15.80
N GLU A 329 5.18 10.27 -16.34
CA GLU A 329 5.95 11.49 -16.28
C GLU A 329 5.63 12.33 -17.51
N ILE A 330 5.15 13.56 -17.30
CA ILE A 330 4.71 14.44 -18.36
C ILE A 330 5.53 15.70 -18.31
N SER A 331 6.29 15.98 -19.38
CA SER A 331 7.09 17.19 -19.54
C SER A 331 6.48 18.12 -20.57
N VAL A 332 6.41 19.40 -20.22
CA VAL A 332 6.06 20.51 -21.16
C VAL A 332 7.36 21.10 -21.67
N MET A 333 7.56 21.08 -22.98
CA MET A 333 8.77 21.53 -23.67
C MET A 333 8.47 22.73 -24.56
N GLU A 334 9.34 23.75 -24.54
CA GLU A 334 9.33 24.90 -25.47
C GLU A 334 10.77 25.15 -25.95
N GLY A 335 10.97 25.24 -27.26
CA GLY A 335 12.30 25.50 -27.84
C GLY A 335 13.39 24.51 -27.40
N GLY A 336 13.02 23.25 -27.08
CA GLY A 336 13.93 22.23 -26.57
C GLY A 336 14.17 22.28 -25.06
N LYS A 337 13.67 23.31 -24.36
CA LYS A 337 13.80 23.44 -22.90
C LYS A 337 12.58 22.87 -22.19
N GLN A 338 12.79 22.14 -21.10
CA GLN A 338 11.72 21.72 -20.22
C GLN A 338 11.27 22.86 -19.31
N LEU A 339 10.01 23.23 -19.41
CA LEU A 339 9.40 24.29 -18.61
C LEU A 339 8.74 23.76 -17.34
N LEU A 340 8.05 22.62 -17.47
CA LEU A 340 7.27 22.04 -16.41
C LEU A 340 7.33 20.51 -16.51
N GLN A 341 7.29 19.82 -15.36
CA GLN A 341 7.19 18.37 -15.29
C GLN A 341 6.13 17.99 -14.24
N ARG A 342 5.33 16.99 -14.57
CA ARG A 342 4.33 16.41 -13.67
C ARG A 342 4.41 14.90 -13.67
N THR A 343 4.07 14.31 -12.54
CA THR A 343 3.79 12.88 -12.42
C THR A 343 2.33 12.70 -12.08
N VAL A 344 1.62 11.90 -12.87
CA VAL A 344 0.23 11.51 -12.60
C VAL A 344 0.12 10.00 -12.56
N LEU A 345 -0.67 9.47 -11.64
CA LEU A 345 -0.95 8.03 -11.60
C LEU A 345 -1.71 7.60 -12.85
N ALA A 346 -1.43 6.42 -13.34
CA ALA A 346 -2.20 5.83 -14.43
C ALA A 346 -3.63 5.51 -13.94
N ASN A 347 -4.64 5.81 -14.75
CA ASN A 347 -5.99 5.42 -14.43
C ASN A 347 -6.09 3.89 -14.32
N GLY A 348 -6.70 3.41 -13.23
CA GLY A 348 -6.79 1.98 -12.97
C GLY A 348 -5.45 1.30 -12.61
N PHE A 349 -4.43 2.04 -12.13
CA PHE A 349 -3.15 1.45 -11.72
C PHE A 349 -3.30 0.43 -10.56
N ASN A 350 -4.35 0.56 -9.74
CA ASN A 350 -4.61 -0.23 -8.53
C ASN A 350 -5.71 -1.31 -8.67
N VAL A 351 -6.22 -1.52 -9.89
CA VAL A 351 -7.25 -2.54 -10.17
C VAL A 351 -6.69 -3.61 -11.11
N PRO A 352 -7.36 -4.77 -11.31
CA PRO A 352 -6.91 -5.78 -12.26
C PRO A 352 -6.68 -5.21 -13.68
N GLU A 353 -5.67 -5.71 -14.38
CA GLU A 353 -5.28 -5.22 -15.71
C GLU A 353 -6.46 -5.27 -16.71
N ALA A 354 -7.28 -6.32 -16.62
CA ALA A 354 -8.39 -6.55 -17.53
C ALA A 354 -9.52 -5.50 -17.43
N VAL A 355 -9.65 -4.87 -16.25
CA VAL A 355 -10.72 -3.88 -15.98
C VAL A 355 -10.18 -2.45 -15.86
N ALA A 356 -8.87 -2.27 -15.98
CA ALA A 356 -8.25 -0.96 -15.88
C ALA A 356 -8.67 -0.06 -17.05
N ASP A 357 -9.00 1.20 -16.74
CA ASP A 357 -9.31 2.19 -17.75
C ASP A 357 -8.18 2.36 -18.77
N ARG A 358 -8.57 2.58 -20.02
CA ARG A 358 -7.62 2.67 -21.15
C ARG A 358 -7.03 4.06 -21.33
N VAL A 359 -7.64 5.08 -20.74
CA VAL A 359 -7.22 6.48 -20.88
C VAL A 359 -6.96 7.10 -19.52
N SER A 360 -5.78 7.67 -19.39
CA SER A 360 -5.43 8.50 -18.22
C SER A 360 -5.50 9.98 -18.59
N ASN A 361 -5.81 10.82 -17.62
CA ASN A 361 -6.03 12.24 -17.83
C ASN A 361 -4.94 13.07 -17.16
N CYS A 362 -4.52 14.15 -17.83
CA CYS A 362 -3.73 15.22 -17.23
C CYS A 362 -4.21 16.56 -17.73
N LEU A 363 -4.48 17.51 -16.81
CA LEU A 363 -4.90 18.85 -17.16
C LEU A 363 -3.81 19.85 -16.75
N PHE A 364 -3.60 20.83 -17.61
CA PHE A 364 -2.77 22.00 -17.35
C PHE A 364 -3.64 23.25 -17.46
N GLY A 365 -3.62 24.12 -16.47
CA GLY A 365 -4.20 25.46 -16.58
C GLY A 365 -3.51 26.22 -17.72
N ARG A 366 -4.23 27.08 -18.42
CA ARG A 366 -3.62 27.91 -19.49
C ARG A 366 -2.54 28.84 -18.94
N ASP A 367 -2.66 29.26 -17.70
CA ASP A 367 -1.70 30.09 -16.96
C ASP A 367 -0.38 29.35 -16.60
N GLU A 368 -0.39 28.02 -16.68
CA GLU A 368 0.79 27.18 -16.42
C GLU A 368 1.61 26.90 -17.69
N LEU A 369 1.05 27.20 -18.86
CA LEU A 369 1.65 26.94 -20.17
C LEU A 369 2.18 28.22 -20.79
N PRO A 370 3.17 28.13 -21.74
CA PRO A 370 3.70 29.30 -22.42
C PRO A 370 2.59 30.15 -23.07
N PRO A 371 2.68 31.50 -22.96
CA PRO A 371 1.72 32.43 -23.59
C PRO A 371 1.63 32.25 -25.10
N THR A 372 2.76 31.87 -25.74
CA THR A 372 2.86 31.62 -27.18
C THR A 372 1.98 30.49 -27.66
N GLY A 373 1.60 29.59 -26.76
CA GLY A 373 0.86 28.34 -27.09
C GLY A 373 1.68 27.29 -27.83
N ALA A 374 2.94 27.59 -28.17
CA ALA A 374 3.82 26.67 -28.90
C ALA A 374 4.62 25.78 -27.91
N CYS A 375 3.98 24.76 -27.37
CA CYS A 375 4.66 23.78 -26.53
C CYS A 375 4.42 22.34 -27.03
N ARG A 376 5.39 21.47 -26.71
CA ARG A 376 5.30 20.03 -26.95
C ARG A 376 5.14 19.30 -25.61
N PHE A 377 4.23 18.35 -25.55
CA PHE A 377 4.10 17.44 -24.44
C PHE A 377 4.89 16.16 -24.73
N VAL A 378 5.73 15.76 -23.78
CA VAL A 378 6.45 14.49 -23.79
C VAL A 378 5.91 13.66 -22.65
N VAL A 379 5.39 12.47 -22.95
CA VAL A 379 4.76 11.58 -21.98
C VAL A 379 5.53 10.29 -21.90
N ARG A 380 6.08 9.98 -20.72
CA ARG A 380 6.81 8.75 -20.44
C ARG A 380 6.02 7.87 -19.48
N PRO A 381 5.56 6.71 -19.90
CA PRO A 381 4.93 5.75 -19.00
C PRO A 381 6.01 5.10 -18.14
N ARG A 382 5.72 4.91 -16.84
CA ARG A 382 6.66 4.28 -15.89
C ARG A 382 5.98 3.15 -15.13
N ASN A 383 6.76 2.13 -14.81
CA ASN A 383 6.33 1.04 -13.95
C ASN A 383 6.42 1.39 -12.45
N ALA A 384 6.09 0.45 -11.57
CA ALA A 384 6.11 0.63 -10.12
C ALA A 384 7.49 1.03 -9.57
N PHE A 385 8.60 0.64 -10.20
CA PHE A 385 9.95 1.06 -9.84
C PHE A 385 10.37 2.42 -10.43
N GLY A 386 9.50 3.09 -11.17
CA GLY A 386 9.80 4.35 -11.85
C GLY A 386 10.63 4.19 -13.13
N VAL A 387 10.80 2.97 -13.60
CA VAL A 387 11.50 2.71 -14.86
C VAL A 387 10.59 3.11 -16.01
N ALA A 388 11.11 4.04 -16.83
CA ALA A 388 10.37 4.57 -17.97
C ALA A 388 10.41 3.58 -19.16
N GLY A 389 9.28 3.48 -19.85
CA GLY A 389 9.20 2.90 -21.17
C GLY A 389 9.56 3.91 -22.27
N ARG A 390 9.36 3.51 -23.52
CA ARG A 390 9.56 4.40 -24.67
C ARG A 390 8.49 5.48 -24.71
N GLU A 391 8.91 6.67 -25.14
CA GLU A 391 8.06 7.86 -25.31
C GLU A 391 6.98 7.64 -26.37
#